data_9b659d0ba1686316d3f0ae23f28f9d82
#
_entry.id   9b659d0ba1686316d3f0ae23f28f9d82
#
_cell.length_a   1.000
_cell.length_b   1.000
_cell.length_c   1.000
_cell.angle_alpha   90.00
_cell.angle_beta   90.00
_cell.angle_gamma   90.00
#
_symmetry.space_group_name_H-M   'P 1'
#
loop_
_entity.id
_entity.type
_entity.pdbx_description
1 polymer ?
#
loop_
_entity_poly.entity_id
_entity_poly.type
_entity_poly.pdbx_seq_one_letter_code
_entity_poly.pdbx_strand_id
1 'polypeptide(L)'
;TKTNADYHYLGCDIGFNALQRPIMYDSHHDIEIYSRELKEAPLGPLTVVGNICERGDILAKDRMLPLTTVRGDLIALMDAGAYGYSMASCYNQRFRPAEVLIGLDGKVRQIRKRDTLEDLIRNML
;
A
#
# COMPACT_ATOMS: atom_id res chain seq x y z
N THR A 1 -9.55 -1.09 10.49
CA THR A 1 -10.60 -1.77 9.70
C THR A 1 -11.92 -1.01 9.77
N LYS A 2 -12.77 -1.20 8.77
CA LYS A 2 -14.13 -0.65 8.67
C LYS A 2 -15.04 -1.69 8.05
N THR A 3 -16.26 -1.83 8.57
CA THR A 3 -17.31 -2.70 8.02
C THR A 3 -18.39 -1.84 7.38
N ASN A 4 -18.89 -2.26 6.22
CA ASN A 4 -20.03 -1.65 5.55
C ASN A 4 -20.88 -2.79 4.96
N ALA A 5 -22.07 -3.02 5.53
CA ALA A 5 -22.90 -4.20 5.26
C ALA A 5 -22.08 -5.50 5.41
N ASP A 6 -22.00 -6.30 4.36
CA ASP A 6 -21.26 -7.58 4.35
C ASP A 6 -19.79 -7.45 3.99
N TYR A 7 -19.30 -6.22 3.77
CA TYR A 7 -17.93 -5.97 3.35
C TYR A 7 -17.06 -5.50 4.51
N HIS A 8 -15.87 -6.10 4.61
CA HIS A 8 -14.86 -5.73 5.59
C HIS A 8 -13.66 -5.11 4.87
N TYR A 9 -13.33 -3.87 5.24
CA TYR A 9 -12.26 -3.11 4.61
C TYR A 9 -11.07 -2.93 5.55
N LEU A 10 -9.87 -3.05 4.99
CA LEU A 10 -8.61 -2.68 5.60
C LEU A 10 -8.06 -1.46 4.85
N GLY A 11 -8.15 -0.28 5.46
CA GLY A 11 -7.65 0.96 4.87
C GLY A 11 -6.15 1.15 5.11
N CYS A 12 -5.41 1.48 4.04
CA CYS A 12 -3.98 1.79 4.06
C CYS A 12 -3.74 3.29 3.94
N ASP A 13 -2.55 3.73 4.29
CA ASP A 13 -2.08 5.10 4.12
C ASP A 13 -1.45 5.36 2.74
N ILE A 14 -1.42 4.36 1.87
CA ILE A 14 -1.06 4.45 0.45
C ILE A 14 -2.27 4.11 -0.40
N GLY A 15 -2.24 4.50 -1.68
CA GLY A 15 -3.24 4.12 -2.66
C GLY A 15 -2.62 3.63 -3.97
N PHE A 16 -3.45 3.44 -4.98
CA PHE A 16 -2.99 2.94 -6.28
C PHE A 16 -1.97 3.87 -6.95
N ASN A 17 -1.85 5.12 -6.53
CA ASN A 17 -0.80 6.00 -7.03
C ASN A 17 0.61 5.47 -6.72
N ALA A 18 0.78 4.68 -5.67
CA ALA A 18 2.04 4.03 -5.32
C ALA A 18 2.18 2.63 -5.96
N LEU A 19 1.07 1.90 -6.11
CA LEU A 19 1.04 0.57 -6.72
C LEU A 19 -0.18 0.44 -7.64
N GLN A 20 0.01 0.70 -8.94
CA GLN A 20 -1.08 0.73 -9.93
C GLN A 20 -1.49 -0.64 -10.46
N ARG A 21 -0.64 -1.66 -10.35
CA ARG A 21 -0.88 -2.95 -10.99
C ARG A 21 -2.19 -3.65 -10.58
N PRO A 22 -2.64 -3.61 -9.32
CA PRO A 22 -3.92 -4.21 -8.95
C PRO A 22 -5.12 -3.58 -9.69
N ILE A 23 -5.17 -2.24 -9.78
CA ILE A 23 -6.29 -1.55 -10.45
C ILE A 23 -6.24 -1.68 -11.98
N MET A 24 -5.04 -1.67 -12.57
CA MET A 24 -4.88 -1.67 -14.02
C MET A 24 -4.98 -3.08 -14.64
N TYR A 25 -4.49 -4.09 -13.94
CA TYR A 25 -4.28 -5.43 -14.50
C TYR A 25 -4.88 -6.53 -13.64
N ASP A 26 -5.58 -6.18 -12.56
CA ASP A 26 -6.05 -7.14 -11.55
C ASP A 26 -4.91 -8.04 -11.01
N SER A 27 -3.70 -7.45 -10.94
CA SER A 27 -2.50 -8.18 -10.53
C SER A 27 -2.59 -8.59 -9.08
N HIS A 28 -2.28 -9.85 -8.83
CA HIS A 28 -2.15 -10.38 -7.49
C HIS A 28 -0.82 -9.96 -6.86
N HIS A 29 -0.88 -9.53 -5.60
CA HIS A 29 0.26 -9.36 -4.72
C HIS A 29 -0.06 -10.05 -3.40
N ASP A 30 0.86 -10.85 -2.89
CA ASP A 30 0.72 -11.40 -1.54
C ASP A 30 0.79 -10.30 -0.50
N ILE A 31 0.12 -10.52 0.61
CA ILE A 31 -0.01 -9.52 1.67
C ILE A 31 0.43 -10.11 2.99
N GLU A 32 1.32 -9.42 3.67
CA GLU A 32 1.75 -9.73 5.02
C GLU A 32 1.36 -8.58 5.96
N ILE A 33 0.88 -8.94 7.15
CA ILE A 33 0.54 -7.99 8.21
C ILE A 33 1.56 -8.15 9.34
N TYR A 34 2.19 -7.05 9.71
CA TYR A 34 3.13 -6.98 10.83
C TYR A 34 2.51 -6.16 11.95
N SER A 35 2.06 -6.85 12.99
CA SER A 35 1.53 -6.22 14.20
C SER A 35 2.59 -6.18 15.29
N ARG A 36 2.53 -5.14 16.13
CA ARG A 36 3.38 -5.06 17.33
C ARG A 36 3.02 -6.11 18.36
N GLU A 37 1.78 -6.58 18.36
CA GLU A 37 1.30 -7.63 19.25
C GLU A 37 1.13 -8.90 18.42
N LEU A 38 2.02 -9.87 18.63
CA LEU A 38 1.89 -11.22 18.07
C LEU A 38 0.68 -11.88 18.74
N LYS A 39 -0.44 -11.93 18.06
CA LYS A 39 -1.62 -12.68 18.47
C LYS A 39 -1.98 -13.66 17.38
N GLU A 40 -2.24 -14.91 17.76
CA GLU A 40 -3.01 -15.80 16.91
C GLU A 40 -4.34 -15.11 16.65
N ALA A 41 -4.61 -14.81 15.39
CA ALA A 41 -5.80 -14.09 15.00
C ALA A 41 -6.63 -14.91 14.03
N PRO A 42 -7.95 -14.93 14.18
CA PRO A 42 -8.81 -15.52 13.17
C PRO A 42 -8.61 -14.77 11.85
N LEU A 43 -8.49 -15.52 10.76
CA LEU A 43 -8.43 -14.98 9.42
C LEU A 43 -9.84 -14.83 8.87
N GLY A 44 -10.04 -13.77 8.09
CA GLY A 44 -11.29 -13.55 7.37
C GLY A 44 -11.06 -12.70 6.12
N PRO A 45 -12.06 -12.64 5.22
CA PRO A 45 -11.95 -11.91 3.98
C PRO A 45 -11.96 -10.40 4.25
N LEU A 46 -10.86 -9.74 3.88
CA LEU A 46 -10.70 -8.29 3.94
C LEU A 46 -10.36 -7.75 2.54
N THR A 47 -11.04 -6.68 2.15
CA THR A 47 -10.68 -5.91 0.96
C THR A 47 -9.76 -4.78 1.38
N VAL A 48 -8.53 -4.78 0.84
CA VAL A 48 -7.50 -3.77 1.12
C VAL A 48 -7.71 -2.59 0.19
N VAL A 49 -7.93 -1.42 0.78
CA VAL A 49 -8.21 -0.18 0.06
C VAL A 49 -7.22 0.90 0.41
N GLY A 50 -6.93 1.76 -0.55
CA GLY A 50 -6.06 2.90 -0.35
C GLY A 50 -6.79 4.11 0.25
N ASN A 51 -6.13 5.27 0.14
CA ASN A 51 -6.57 6.54 0.71
C ASN A 51 -6.85 7.61 -0.36
N ILE A 52 -7.08 7.19 -1.59
CA ILE A 52 -7.37 8.06 -2.73
C ILE A 52 -8.87 8.12 -2.96
N CYS A 53 -9.38 9.30 -3.29
CA CYS A 53 -10.78 9.50 -3.64
C CYS A 53 -11.07 9.00 -5.06
N GLU A 54 -10.97 7.69 -5.24
CA GLU A 54 -11.20 6.99 -6.49
C GLU A 54 -11.83 5.63 -6.19
N ARG A 55 -12.90 5.30 -6.91
CA ARG A 55 -13.64 4.04 -6.72
C ARG A 55 -12.77 2.80 -6.90
N GLY A 56 -11.77 2.89 -7.77
CA GLY A 56 -10.86 1.81 -8.08
C GLY A 56 -9.67 1.68 -7.11
N ASP A 57 -9.58 2.49 -6.05
CA ASP A 57 -8.44 2.44 -5.12
C ASP A 57 -8.49 1.20 -4.21
N ILE A 58 -8.49 0.05 -4.87
CA ILE A 58 -8.50 -1.27 -4.26
C ILE A 58 -7.17 -1.94 -4.57
N LEU A 59 -6.39 -2.20 -3.53
CA LEU A 59 -5.08 -2.85 -3.63
C LEU A 59 -5.19 -4.38 -3.64
N ALA A 60 -6.23 -4.92 -2.99
CA ALA A 60 -6.52 -6.35 -3.03
C ALA A 60 -7.97 -6.61 -2.58
N LYS A 61 -8.63 -7.60 -3.18
CA LYS A 61 -10.00 -7.98 -2.86
C LYS A 61 -10.03 -9.30 -2.09
N ASP A 62 -10.89 -9.36 -1.07
CA ASP A 62 -11.29 -10.58 -0.36
C ASP A 62 -10.11 -11.46 0.08
N ARG A 63 -9.09 -10.82 0.66
CA ARG A 63 -7.90 -11.51 1.15
C ARG A 63 -8.13 -12.06 2.55
N MET A 64 -7.76 -13.31 2.76
CA MET A 64 -7.78 -13.95 4.09
C MET A 64 -6.67 -13.35 4.95
N LEU A 65 -7.01 -12.34 5.74
CA LEU A 65 -6.09 -11.58 6.59
C LEU A 65 -6.56 -11.58 8.04
N PRO A 66 -5.69 -11.30 9.02
CA PRO A 66 -6.04 -11.23 10.42
C PRO A 66 -7.14 -10.20 10.70
N LEU A 67 -8.28 -10.64 11.24
CA LEU A 67 -9.40 -9.76 11.58
C LEU A 67 -9.08 -8.82 12.76
N THR A 68 -8.03 -9.12 13.50
CA THR A 68 -7.54 -8.29 14.62
C THR A 68 -6.62 -7.15 14.19
N THR A 69 -6.39 -6.98 12.88
CA THR A 69 -5.57 -5.88 12.34
C THR A 69 -6.14 -4.53 12.77
N VAL A 70 -5.29 -3.68 13.33
CA VAL A 70 -5.65 -2.37 13.87
C VAL A 70 -4.84 -1.25 13.25
N ARG A 71 -5.25 -0.03 13.52
CA ARG A 71 -4.48 1.15 13.10
C ARG A 71 -3.09 1.15 13.74
N GLY A 72 -2.06 1.31 12.92
CA GLY A 72 -0.66 1.30 13.35
C GLY A 72 0.06 0.00 13.04
N ASP A 73 -0.66 -1.06 12.64
CA ASP A 73 -0.03 -2.24 12.07
C ASP A 73 0.57 -1.89 10.70
N LEU A 74 1.63 -2.60 10.32
CA LEU A 74 2.24 -2.45 9.01
C LEU A 74 1.67 -3.50 8.06
N ILE A 75 1.45 -3.08 6.81
CA ILE A 75 1.04 -3.96 5.72
C ILE A 75 2.13 -3.97 4.66
N ALA A 76 2.55 -5.14 4.22
CA ALA A 76 3.45 -5.32 3.10
C ALA A 76 2.69 -5.96 1.93
N LEU A 77 2.77 -5.31 0.77
CA LEU A 77 2.32 -5.83 -0.51
C LEU A 77 3.56 -6.39 -1.20
N MET A 78 3.64 -7.71 -1.29
CA MET A 78 4.82 -8.42 -1.74
C MET A 78 4.98 -8.36 -3.27
N ASP A 79 6.20 -8.63 -3.75
CA ASP A 79 6.52 -8.69 -5.18
C ASP A 79 6.12 -7.44 -5.99
N ALA A 80 6.12 -6.28 -5.34
CA ALA A 80 5.70 -5.01 -5.90
C ALA A 80 6.85 -4.20 -6.55
N GLY A 81 8.08 -4.74 -6.63
CA GLY A 81 9.24 -4.03 -7.14
C GLY A 81 9.19 -3.76 -8.64
N ALA A 82 8.85 -4.79 -9.44
CA ALA A 82 8.70 -4.63 -10.87
C ALA A 82 7.50 -3.72 -11.19
N TYR A 83 7.75 -2.66 -11.97
CA TYR A 83 6.79 -1.62 -12.34
C TYR A 83 6.20 -0.81 -11.18
N GLY A 84 6.55 -1.08 -9.93
CA GLY A 84 6.05 -0.34 -8.77
C GLY A 84 6.31 1.16 -8.92
N TYR A 85 7.57 1.57 -8.86
CA TYR A 85 7.92 2.98 -8.97
C TYR A 85 7.70 3.55 -10.36
N SER A 86 8.02 2.81 -11.44
CA SER A 86 7.89 3.33 -12.81
C SER A 86 6.45 3.65 -13.22
N MET A 87 5.46 2.98 -12.62
CA MET A 87 4.04 3.28 -12.80
C MET A 87 3.49 4.21 -11.72
N ALA A 88 4.23 4.43 -10.62
CA ALA A 88 3.78 5.33 -9.57
C ALA A 88 3.55 6.75 -10.10
N SER A 89 2.53 7.41 -9.59
CA SER A 89 2.10 8.73 -10.05
C SER A 89 1.80 9.66 -8.90
N CYS A 90 1.63 10.95 -9.22
CA CYS A 90 1.17 11.97 -8.29
C CYS A 90 -0.36 12.17 -8.38
N TYR A 91 -1.12 11.11 -8.69
CA TYR A 91 -2.57 11.19 -8.77
C TYR A 91 -3.16 11.76 -7.47
N ASN A 92 -4.13 12.65 -7.59
CA ASN A 92 -4.71 13.43 -6.49
C ASN A 92 -3.67 14.17 -5.63
N GLN A 93 -2.56 14.63 -6.25
CA GLN A 93 -1.48 15.36 -5.57
C GLN A 93 -0.81 14.54 -4.45
N ARG A 94 -0.88 13.21 -4.52
CA ARG A 94 -0.18 12.33 -3.58
C ARG A 94 1.29 12.21 -3.97
N PHE A 95 2.15 12.20 -2.96
CA PHE A 95 3.58 11.98 -3.14
C PHE A 95 3.86 10.52 -3.46
N ARG A 96 4.80 10.29 -4.39
CA ARG A 96 5.34 8.95 -4.58
C ARG A 96 6.19 8.58 -3.37
N PRO A 97 6.17 7.31 -2.94
CA PRO A 97 6.91 6.87 -1.76
C PRO A 97 8.42 6.89 -1.97
N ALA A 98 9.18 6.87 -0.88
CA ALA A 98 10.61 6.57 -0.92
C ALA A 98 10.85 5.11 -1.30
N GLU A 99 12.04 4.82 -1.83
CA GLU A 99 12.52 3.45 -2.01
C GLU A 99 13.74 3.21 -1.11
N VAL A 100 13.76 2.03 -0.51
CA VAL A 100 14.89 1.57 0.31
C VAL A 100 15.38 0.22 -0.20
N LEU A 101 16.67 0.01 -0.08
CA LEU A 101 17.32 -1.26 -0.35
C LEU A 101 17.77 -1.87 0.97
N ILE A 102 17.37 -3.12 1.21
CA ILE A 102 17.89 -3.94 2.31
C ILE A 102 18.96 -4.84 1.71
N GLY A 103 20.21 -4.62 2.08
CA GLY A 103 21.34 -5.42 1.60
C GLY A 103 21.34 -6.82 2.21
N LEU A 104 22.12 -7.72 1.62
CA LEU A 104 22.33 -9.07 2.18
C LEU A 104 22.98 -9.05 3.57
N ASP A 105 23.64 -7.95 3.92
CA ASP A 105 24.21 -7.66 5.23
C ASP A 105 23.18 -7.10 6.24
N GLY A 106 21.91 -7.04 5.86
CA GLY A 106 20.82 -6.48 6.65
C GLY A 106 20.80 -4.95 6.73
N LYS A 107 21.75 -4.26 6.09
CA LYS A 107 21.78 -2.78 6.12
C LYS A 107 20.72 -2.19 5.21
N VAL A 108 20.02 -1.20 5.75
CA VAL A 108 19.01 -0.43 5.04
C VAL A 108 19.63 0.83 4.44
N ARG A 109 19.42 1.06 3.15
CA ARG A 109 19.88 2.26 2.44
C ARG A 109 18.72 2.85 1.66
N GLN A 110 18.49 4.14 1.80
CA GLN A 110 17.57 4.86 0.94
C GLN A 110 18.20 5.02 -0.45
N ILE A 111 17.52 4.50 -1.47
CA ILE A 111 17.95 4.56 -2.88
C ILE A 111 17.15 5.60 -3.68
N ARG A 112 15.99 6.00 -3.17
CA ARG A 112 15.16 7.08 -3.74
C ARG A 112 14.45 7.86 -2.64
N LYS A 113 14.48 9.18 -2.73
CA LYS A 113 13.75 10.06 -1.81
C LYS A 113 12.25 9.99 -2.08
N ARG A 114 11.44 10.20 -1.03
CA ARG A 114 10.01 10.50 -1.15
C ARG A 114 9.84 11.84 -1.86
N ASP A 115 8.81 11.97 -2.70
CA ASP A 115 8.46 13.27 -3.28
C ASP A 115 8.11 14.28 -2.19
N THR A 116 8.41 15.52 -2.46
CA THR A 116 8.08 16.69 -1.65
C THR A 116 7.08 17.60 -2.37
N LEU A 117 6.61 18.65 -1.69
CA LEU A 117 5.75 19.65 -2.33
C LEU A 117 6.48 20.32 -3.49
N GLU A 118 7.76 20.63 -3.34
CA GLU A 118 8.59 21.23 -4.39
C GLU A 118 8.64 20.35 -5.65
N ASP A 119 8.64 19.02 -5.48
CA ASP A 119 8.60 18.09 -6.62
C ASP A 119 7.30 18.17 -7.39
N LEU A 120 6.17 18.41 -6.69
CA LEU A 120 4.86 18.57 -7.34
C LEU A 120 4.73 19.90 -8.09
N ILE A 121 5.25 20.98 -7.53
CA ILE A 121 5.04 22.35 -8.05
C ILE A 121 6.17 22.87 -8.93
N ARG A 122 7.29 22.12 -9.08
CA ARG A 122 8.50 22.62 -9.78
C ARG A 122 8.28 23.10 -11.21
N ASN A 123 7.21 22.65 -11.87
CA ASN A 123 6.84 23.06 -13.23
C ASN A 123 5.70 24.09 -13.26
N MET A 124 5.25 24.58 -12.09
CA MET A 124 4.29 25.66 -12.03
C MET A 124 5.01 27.00 -12.26
N LEU A 125 4.40 27.88 -13.07
CA LEU A 125 4.92 29.22 -13.41
C LEU A 125 4.29 30.29 -12.51
#